data_354dc39ab1c251f2a99188786854bee8
#
_entry.id   354dc39ab1c251f2a99188786854bee8
#
_cell.length_a   1.000
_cell.length_b   1.000
_cell.length_c   1.000
_cell.angle_alpha   90.00
_cell.angle_beta   90.00
_cell.angle_gamma   90.00
#
_symmetry.space_group_name_H-M   'P 1'
#
loop_
_entity.id
_entity.type
_entity.pdbx_description
1 polymer ?
#
loop_
_entity_poly.entity_id
_entity_poly.type
_entity_poly.pdbx_seq_one_letter_code
_entity_poly.pdbx_strand_id
1 'polypeptide(L)'
;MFTSWIKYGKPSFSLTLNGILAGLVAITAGCDLVSPLGSAIIGLLAGIILVFSIEFIDTKLHIDDPVGASSVHGVCGIFGTLMTGLFALDGGAFYGGGFGFFGAQCFGILCIDLWAAATGIILFWGIKKIAGLRVDKRIEEEGLDIYEHGESCYN
;
A
#
# COMPACT_ATOMS: atom_id res chain seq x y z
N MET A 1 -14.12 5.17 -1.24
CA MET A 1 -15.25 5.82 -1.93
C MET A 1 -15.48 7.25 -1.46
N PHE A 2 -15.90 7.51 -0.23
CA PHE A 2 -16.20 8.88 0.23
C PHE A 2 -15.05 9.86 0.07
N THR A 3 -13.81 9.47 0.42
CA THR A 3 -12.63 10.33 0.29
C THR A 3 -12.38 10.75 -1.15
N SER A 4 -12.46 9.81 -2.11
CA SER A 4 -12.31 10.13 -3.54
C SER A 4 -13.46 11.01 -4.05
N TRP A 5 -14.68 10.76 -3.57
CA TRP A 5 -15.83 11.57 -3.96
C TRP A 5 -15.70 13.02 -3.48
N ILE A 6 -15.35 13.22 -2.21
CA ILE A 6 -15.14 14.56 -1.64
C ILE A 6 -14.00 15.29 -2.36
N LYS A 7 -12.91 14.59 -2.64
CA LYS A 7 -11.71 15.19 -3.22
C LYS A 7 -11.83 15.51 -4.71
N TYR A 8 -12.43 14.59 -5.49
CA TYR A 8 -12.48 14.69 -6.95
C TYR A 8 -13.88 15.00 -7.50
N GLY A 9 -14.86 15.20 -6.65
CA GLY A 9 -16.26 15.47 -7.05
C GLY A 9 -17.00 14.26 -7.60
N LYS A 10 -16.34 13.12 -7.80
CA LYS A 10 -16.90 11.86 -8.27
C LYS A 10 -16.28 10.67 -7.53
N PRO A 11 -17.09 9.62 -7.23
CA PRO A 11 -16.52 8.40 -6.66
C PRO A 11 -15.72 7.66 -7.74
N SER A 12 -14.49 7.27 -7.40
CA SER A 12 -13.65 6.45 -8.27
C SER A 12 -13.85 4.97 -7.94
N PHE A 13 -14.10 4.15 -8.95
CA PHE A 13 -14.26 2.70 -8.78
C PHE A 13 -12.93 2.05 -8.33
N SER A 14 -11.83 2.36 -9.01
CA SER A 14 -10.50 1.83 -8.70
C SER A 14 -10.07 2.21 -7.28
N LEU A 15 -10.21 3.47 -6.89
CA LEU A 15 -9.89 3.92 -5.53
C LEU A 15 -10.82 3.31 -4.47
N THR A 16 -12.04 2.94 -4.83
CA THR A 16 -12.96 2.25 -3.92
C THR A 16 -12.51 0.82 -3.66
N LEU A 17 -12.14 0.08 -4.71
CA LEU A 17 -11.60 -1.28 -4.59
C LEU A 17 -10.27 -1.27 -3.83
N ASN A 18 -9.36 -0.38 -4.18
CA ASN A 18 -8.10 -0.22 -3.45
C ASN A 18 -8.32 0.18 -1.98
N GLY A 19 -9.38 0.92 -1.68
CA GLY A 19 -9.76 1.26 -0.31
C GLY A 19 -10.14 0.04 0.53
N ILE A 20 -10.80 -0.95 -0.08
CA ILE A 20 -11.11 -2.23 0.58
C ILE A 20 -9.81 -2.98 0.86
N LEU A 21 -8.93 -3.09 -0.14
CA LEU A 21 -7.62 -3.74 0.01
C LEU A 21 -6.75 -3.05 1.06
N ALA A 22 -6.71 -1.72 1.07
CA ALA A 22 -5.96 -0.94 2.04
C ALA A 22 -6.43 -1.19 3.48
N GLY A 23 -7.75 -1.29 3.68
CA GLY A 23 -8.34 -1.65 4.98
C GLY A 23 -7.94 -3.05 5.43
N LEU A 24 -7.97 -4.03 4.51
CA LEU A 24 -7.54 -5.40 4.78
C LEU A 24 -6.05 -5.47 5.12
N VAL A 25 -5.21 -4.80 4.34
CA VAL A 25 -3.75 -4.73 4.59
C VAL A 25 -3.45 -4.07 5.94
N ALA A 26 -4.09 -2.94 6.24
CA ALA A 26 -3.84 -2.21 7.48
C ALA A 26 -4.22 -3.00 8.73
N ILE A 27 -5.19 -3.93 8.65
CA ILE A 27 -5.59 -4.72 9.82
C ILE A 27 -4.80 -6.02 9.97
N THR A 28 -4.04 -6.45 8.95
CA THR A 28 -3.36 -7.77 8.99
C THR A 28 -2.41 -7.92 10.17
N ALA A 29 -1.66 -6.87 10.54
CA ALA A 29 -0.71 -6.93 11.64
C ALA A 29 -1.37 -7.04 13.02
N GLY A 30 -2.60 -6.56 13.15
CA GLY A 30 -3.31 -6.48 14.44
C GLY A 30 -4.63 -7.23 14.48
N CYS A 31 -4.94 -8.11 13.53
CA CYS A 31 -6.26 -8.70 13.39
C CYS A 31 -6.72 -9.53 14.60
N ASP A 32 -5.80 -10.09 15.36
CA ASP A 32 -6.03 -10.86 16.59
C ASP A 32 -5.75 -10.06 17.87
N LEU A 33 -5.21 -8.84 17.75
CA LEU A 33 -4.76 -8.03 18.87
C LEU A 33 -5.67 -6.84 19.17
N VAL A 34 -6.42 -6.35 18.18
CA VAL A 34 -7.23 -5.13 18.34
C VAL A 34 -8.72 -5.48 18.48
N SER A 35 -9.48 -4.57 19.11
CA SER A 35 -10.93 -4.72 19.21
C SER A 35 -11.62 -4.53 17.85
N PRO A 36 -12.85 -5.03 17.64
CA PRO A 36 -13.63 -4.77 16.43
C PRO A 36 -13.83 -3.29 16.14
N LEU A 37 -13.97 -2.45 17.16
CA LEU A 37 -14.05 -1.00 17.00
C LEU A 37 -12.71 -0.41 16.56
N GLY A 38 -11.60 -0.88 17.16
CA GLY A 38 -10.23 -0.50 16.74
C GLY A 38 -9.97 -0.85 15.29
N SER A 39 -10.35 -2.06 14.86
CA SER A 39 -10.19 -2.49 13.47
C SER A 39 -10.99 -1.63 12.48
N ALA A 40 -12.22 -1.25 12.84
CA ALA A 40 -13.04 -0.36 12.03
C ALA A 40 -12.40 1.04 11.86
N ILE A 41 -11.84 1.59 12.94
CA ILE A 41 -11.13 2.88 12.91
C ILE A 41 -9.88 2.78 12.04
N ILE A 42 -9.07 1.73 12.21
CA ILE A 42 -7.86 1.51 11.42
C ILE A 42 -8.19 1.39 9.93
N GLY A 43 -9.19 0.58 9.57
CA GLY A 43 -9.61 0.41 8.18
C GLY A 43 -10.14 1.71 7.55
N LEU A 44 -10.91 2.50 8.31
CA LEU A 44 -11.41 3.80 7.85
C LEU A 44 -10.26 4.77 7.56
N LEU A 45 -9.31 4.87 8.48
CA LEU A 45 -8.14 5.75 8.32
C LEU A 45 -7.25 5.29 7.17
N ALA A 46 -7.04 3.98 7.00
CA ALA A 46 -6.29 3.42 5.88
C ALA A 46 -6.91 3.81 4.52
N GLY A 47 -8.24 3.74 4.41
CA GLY A 47 -8.94 4.15 3.19
C GLY A 47 -8.81 5.66 2.87
N ILE A 48 -8.63 6.50 3.89
CA ILE A 48 -8.33 7.93 3.70
C ILE A 48 -6.88 8.11 3.26
N ILE A 49 -5.94 7.52 4.00
CA ILE A 49 -4.49 7.59 3.74
C ILE A 49 -4.18 7.12 2.32
N LEU A 50 -4.79 6.04 1.87
CA LEU A 50 -4.61 5.48 0.53
C LEU A 50 -4.79 6.53 -0.58
N VAL A 51 -5.88 7.29 -0.53
CA VAL A 51 -6.20 8.25 -1.61
C VAL A 51 -5.14 9.34 -1.70
N PHE A 52 -4.66 9.83 -0.55
CA PHE A 52 -3.60 10.83 -0.52
C PHE A 52 -2.24 10.26 -0.87
N SER A 53 -1.98 9.02 -0.48
CA SER A 53 -0.73 8.31 -0.76
C SER A 53 -0.54 8.05 -2.25
N ILE A 54 -1.57 7.53 -2.93
CA ILE A 54 -1.52 7.30 -4.40
C ILE A 54 -1.19 8.61 -5.11
N GLU A 55 -1.91 9.68 -4.81
CA GLU A 55 -1.66 10.97 -5.45
C GLU A 55 -0.26 11.50 -5.15
N PHE A 56 0.23 11.35 -3.92
CA PHE A 56 1.56 11.79 -3.55
C PHE A 56 2.66 11.01 -4.28
N ILE A 57 2.54 9.68 -4.36
CA ILE A 57 3.51 8.82 -5.04
C ILE A 57 3.54 9.14 -6.54
N ASP A 58 2.38 9.24 -7.16
CA ASP A 58 2.25 9.52 -8.60
C ASP A 58 2.69 10.96 -8.94
N THR A 59 2.13 11.97 -8.26
CA THR A 59 2.30 13.37 -8.69
C THR A 59 3.52 14.08 -8.10
N LYS A 60 4.02 13.65 -6.94
CA LYS A 60 5.15 14.29 -6.26
C LYS A 60 6.44 13.49 -6.38
N LEU A 61 6.37 12.17 -6.23
CA LEU A 61 7.54 11.32 -6.37
C LEU A 61 7.77 10.88 -7.81
N HIS A 62 6.77 11.03 -8.69
CA HIS A 62 6.81 10.58 -10.08
C HIS A 62 7.18 9.10 -10.21
N ILE A 63 6.68 8.29 -9.28
CA ILE A 63 6.85 6.85 -9.30
C ILE A 63 5.60 6.24 -9.94
N ASP A 64 5.82 5.47 -10.99
CA ASP A 64 4.77 4.75 -11.72
C ASP A 64 4.20 3.62 -10.85
N ASP A 65 2.99 3.81 -10.36
CA ASP A 65 2.25 2.85 -9.52
C ASP A 65 0.79 2.73 -10.02
N PRO A 66 0.59 2.15 -11.22
CA PRO A 66 -0.69 2.21 -11.95
C PRO A 66 -1.85 1.55 -11.21
N VAL A 67 -1.56 0.59 -10.34
CA VAL A 67 -2.59 -0.11 -9.54
C VAL A 67 -2.61 0.33 -8.08
N GLY A 68 -1.77 1.27 -7.67
CA GLY A 68 -1.70 1.75 -6.30
C GLY A 68 -1.07 0.75 -5.31
N ALA A 69 -0.28 -0.21 -5.80
CA ALA A 69 0.29 -1.28 -4.98
C ALA A 69 1.20 -0.76 -3.86
N SER A 70 2.05 0.22 -4.17
CA SER A 70 2.94 0.85 -3.19
C SER A 70 2.16 1.52 -2.06
N SER A 71 1.05 2.18 -2.39
CA SER A 71 0.17 2.80 -1.39
C SER A 71 -0.62 1.79 -0.58
N VAL A 72 -1.19 0.76 -1.23
CA VAL A 72 -1.98 -0.28 -0.56
C VAL A 72 -1.11 -1.12 0.37
N HIS A 73 0.00 -1.66 -0.13
CA HIS A 73 0.82 -2.60 0.63
C HIS A 73 1.90 -1.92 1.46
N GLY A 74 2.65 -0.98 0.88
CA GLY A 74 3.71 -0.25 1.58
C GLY A 74 3.14 0.71 2.63
N VAL A 75 2.47 1.77 2.19
CA VAL A 75 2.02 2.84 3.10
C VAL A 75 0.96 2.36 4.09
N CYS A 76 -0.08 1.64 3.63
CA CYS A 76 -1.12 1.14 4.54
C CYS A 76 -0.64 -0.03 5.41
N GLY A 77 0.35 -0.82 4.98
CA GLY A 77 0.99 -1.85 5.79
C GLY A 77 1.80 -1.25 6.95
N ILE A 78 2.64 -0.25 6.66
CA ILE A 78 3.36 0.53 7.68
C ILE A 78 2.37 1.16 8.66
N PHE A 79 1.35 1.86 8.14
CA PHE A 79 0.33 2.48 8.96
C PHE A 79 -0.35 1.46 9.88
N GLY A 80 -0.81 0.32 9.36
CA GLY A 80 -1.50 -0.71 10.13
C GLY A 80 -0.63 -1.31 11.23
N THR A 81 0.64 -1.56 10.95
CA THR A 81 1.61 -2.05 11.95
C THR A 81 1.83 -1.03 13.07
N LEU A 82 1.92 0.27 12.75
CA LEU A 82 1.97 1.33 13.77
C LEU A 82 0.70 1.37 14.61
N MET A 83 -0.48 1.24 13.96
CA MET A 83 -1.75 1.22 14.66
C MET A 83 -1.90 0.02 15.59
N THR A 84 -1.31 -1.12 15.28
CA THR A 84 -1.26 -2.27 16.19
C THR A 84 -0.57 -1.89 17.52
N GLY A 85 0.56 -1.17 17.47
CA GLY A 85 1.24 -0.68 18.65
C GLY A 85 0.41 0.27 19.53
N LEU A 86 -0.56 0.96 18.92
CA LEU A 86 -1.46 1.88 19.63
C LEU A 86 -2.74 1.19 20.12
N PHE A 87 -3.36 0.36 19.27
CA PHE A 87 -4.71 -0.19 19.46
C PHE A 87 -4.76 -1.62 20.00
N ALA A 88 -3.61 -2.30 20.19
CA ALA A 88 -3.60 -3.64 20.79
C ALA A 88 -4.24 -3.60 22.19
N LEU A 89 -5.15 -4.55 22.46
CA LEU A 89 -5.86 -4.65 23.74
C LEU A 89 -4.89 -4.98 24.88
N ASP A 90 -3.88 -5.78 24.59
CA ASP A 90 -2.79 -6.07 25.51
C ASP A 90 -1.52 -5.35 25.06
N GLY A 91 -0.99 -4.51 25.89
CA GLY A 91 0.27 -3.76 25.64
C GLY A 91 0.15 -2.55 24.71
N GLY A 92 -1.01 -2.27 24.12
CA GLY A 92 -1.21 -1.09 23.28
C GLY A 92 -1.24 0.22 24.07
N ALA A 93 -0.70 1.28 23.47
CA ALA A 93 -0.55 2.57 24.16
C ALA A 93 -1.89 3.15 24.61
N PHE A 94 -2.97 2.97 23.85
CA PHE A 94 -4.30 3.48 24.21
C PHE A 94 -5.01 2.66 25.29
N TYR A 95 -4.51 1.46 25.60
CA TYR A 95 -5.06 0.58 26.64
C TYR A 95 -4.15 0.46 27.86
N GLY A 96 -3.25 1.45 28.03
CA GLY A 96 -2.41 1.56 29.23
C GLY A 96 -1.09 0.77 29.20
N GLY A 97 -0.75 0.14 28.07
CA GLY A 97 0.52 -0.59 27.90
C GLY A 97 1.76 0.30 27.70
N GLY A 98 1.56 1.62 27.63
CA GLY A 98 2.64 2.56 27.33
C GLY A 98 3.13 2.50 25.89
N PHE A 99 4.26 3.14 25.59
CA PHE A 99 4.80 3.23 24.24
C PHE A 99 5.83 2.15 23.88
N GLY A 100 6.08 1.18 24.77
CA GLY A 100 7.07 0.13 24.55
C GLY A 100 6.72 -0.74 23.31
N PHE A 101 5.48 -1.19 23.23
CA PHE A 101 5.01 -2.00 22.09
C PHE A 101 4.98 -1.18 20.80
N PHE A 102 4.52 0.07 20.83
CA PHE A 102 4.60 0.97 19.71
C PHE A 102 6.03 1.17 19.18
N GLY A 103 6.99 1.37 20.10
CA GLY A 103 8.41 1.47 19.76
C GLY A 103 8.97 0.21 19.12
N ALA A 104 8.54 -0.98 19.59
CA ALA A 104 8.90 -2.25 18.97
C ALA A 104 8.34 -2.37 17.55
N GLN A 105 7.11 -1.93 17.31
CA GLN A 105 6.53 -1.90 15.95
C GLN A 105 7.31 -0.94 15.03
N CYS A 106 7.65 0.26 15.49
CA CYS A 106 8.47 1.20 14.72
C CYS A 106 9.83 0.60 14.33
N PHE A 107 10.49 -0.05 15.25
CA PHE A 107 11.78 -0.69 14.99
C PHE A 107 11.64 -1.88 14.04
N GLY A 108 10.60 -2.71 14.22
CA GLY A 108 10.30 -3.83 13.34
C GLY A 108 10.05 -3.39 11.90
N ILE A 109 9.23 -2.35 11.69
CA ILE A 109 8.99 -1.75 10.38
C ILE A 109 10.30 -1.31 9.74
N LEU A 110 11.12 -0.55 10.47
CA LEU A 110 12.40 -0.08 9.94
C LEU A 110 13.30 -1.22 9.47
N CYS A 111 13.41 -2.28 10.26
CA CYS A 111 14.23 -3.44 9.91
C CYS A 111 13.68 -4.18 8.69
N ILE A 112 12.37 -4.42 8.65
CA ILE A 112 11.72 -5.16 7.56
C ILE A 112 11.76 -4.36 6.27
N ASP A 113 11.47 -3.07 6.30
CA ASP A 113 11.46 -2.21 5.12
C ASP A 113 12.88 -2.04 4.54
N LEU A 114 13.89 -1.87 5.40
CA LEU A 114 15.29 -1.82 4.94
C LEU A 114 15.72 -3.14 4.30
N TRP A 115 15.34 -4.26 4.89
CA TRP A 115 15.61 -5.57 4.32
C TRP A 115 14.90 -5.78 2.98
N ALA A 116 13.62 -5.47 2.91
CA ALA A 116 12.82 -5.59 1.70
C ALA A 116 13.35 -4.67 0.58
N ALA A 117 13.70 -3.43 0.91
CA ALA A 117 14.30 -2.50 -0.05
C ALA A 117 15.65 -3.01 -0.58
N ALA A 118 16.55 -3.45 0.31
CA ALA A 118 17.86 -3.94 -0.08
C ALA A 118 17.77 -5.19 -0.98
N THR A 119 16.98 -6.17 -0.56
CA THR A 119 16.80 -7.41 -1.32
C THR A 119 16.05 -7.17 -2.64
N GLY A 120 15.04 -6.29 -2.63
CA GLY A 120 14.31 -5.90 -3.84
C GLY A 120 15.21 -5.20 -4.86
N ILE A 121 16.03 -4.24 -4.43
CA ILE A 121 16.99 -3.56 -5.31
C ILE A 121 17.96 -4.56 -5.94
N ILE A 122 18.54 -5.46 -5.15
CA ILE A 122 19.46 -6.49 -5.65
C ILE A 122 18.77 -7.39 -6.68
N LEU A 123 17.56 -7.87 -6.35
CA LEU A 123 16.77 -8.74 -7.21
C LEU A 123 16.45 -8.07 -8.56
N PHE A 124 15.84 -6.89 -8.52
CA PHE A 124 15.44 -6.18 -9.73
C PHE A 124 16.63 -5.68 -10.54
N TRP A 125 17.74 -5.33 -9.89
CA TRP A 125 18.98 -5.03 -10.61
C TRP A 125 19.51 -6.26 -11.35
N GLY A 126 19.46 -7.44 -10.72
CA GLY A 126 19.86 -8.71 -11.36
C GLY A 126 18.96 -9.04 -12.55
N ILE A 127 17.64 -8.96 -12.40
CA ILE A 127 16.66 -9.19 -13.47
C ILE A 127 16.90 -8.22 -14.64
N LYS A 128 17.11 -6.93 -14.35
CA LYS A 128 17.39 -5.92 -15.35
C LYS A 128 18.63 -6.26 -16.19
N LYS A 129 19.65 -6.86 -15.57
CA LYS A 129 20.90 -7.24 -16.26
C LYS A 129 20.74 -8.48 -17.14
N ILE A 130 19.89 -9.42 -16.75
CA ILE A 130 19.75 -10.74 -17.41
C ILE A 130 18.63 -10.71 -18.45
N ALA A 131 17.46 -10.21 -18.10
CA ALA A 131 16.24 -10.30 -18.90
C ALA A 131 15.68 -8.94 -19.36
N GLY A 132 16.15 -7.84 -18.78
CA GLY A 132 15.50 -6.53 -18.93
C GLY A 132 14.29 -6.40 -18.02
N LEU A 133 13.83 -5.16 -17.82
CA LEU A 133 12.66 -4.86 -17.00
C LEU A 133 11.56 -4.13 -17.78
N ARG A 134 11.85 -3.66 -18.96
CA ARG A 134 10.92 -2.92 -19.81
C ARG A 134 10.95 -3.46 -21.23
N VAL A 135 9.81 -3.45 -21.86
CA VAL A 135 9.67 -3.70 -23.28
C VAL A 135 10.16 -2.50 -24.10
N ASP A 136 10.31 -2.67 -25.41
CA ASP A 136 10.64 -1.57 -26.30
C ASP A 136 9.57 -0.47 -26.19
N LYS A 137 10.03 0.79 -26.25
CA LYS A 137 9.16 1.97 -26.11
C LYS A 137 7.97 1.94 -27.06
N ARG A 138 8.16 1.46 -28.26
CA ARG A 138 7.10 1.31 -29.26
C ARG A 138 6.00 0.35 -28.77
N ILE A 139 6.38 -0.80 -28.21
CA ILE A 139 5.45 -1.80 -27.68
C ILE A 139 4.69 -1.23 -26.47
N GLU A 140 5.38 -0.46 -25.62
CA GLU A 140 4.78 0.21 -24.48
C GLU A 140 3.72 1.25 -24.91
N GLU A 141 4.00 2.00 -25.99
CA GLU A 141 3.07 3.02 -26.54
C GLU A 141 1.88 2.40 -27.32
N GLU A 142 2.10 1.29 -28.02
CA GLU A 142 1.06 0.59 -28.80
C GLU A 142 0.17 -0.32 -27.92
N GLY A 143 0.63 -0.71 -26.74
CA GLY A 143 -0.04 -1.59 -25.78
C GLY A 143 0.48 -3.03 -25.82
N LEU A 144 0.75 -3.56 -24.64
CA LEU A 144 1.29 -4.91 -24.45
C LEU A 144 0.31 -6.01 -24.85
N ASP A 145 -1.00 -5.75 -24.76
CA ASP A 145 -2.01 -6.75 -25.05
C ASP A 145 -1.94 -7.30 -26.47
N ILE A 146 -1.61 -6.43 -27.42
CA ILE A 146 -1.46 -6.83 -28.84
C ILE A 146 -0.26 -7.75 -29.02
N TYR A 147 0.86 -7.42 -28.38
CA TYR A 147 2.12 -8.12 -28.59
C TYR A 147 2.27 -9.39 -27.74
N GLU A 148 1.80 -9.37 -26.50
CA GLU A 148 1.95 -10.49 -25.58
C GLU A 148 0.76 -11.45 -25.60
N HIS A 149 -0.46 -10.93 -25.82
CA HIS A 149 -1.69 -11.73 -25.76
C HIS A 149 -2.40 -11.85 -27.10
N GLY A 150 -2.04 -11.04 -28.10
CA GLY A 150 -2.69 -11.03 -29.40
C GLY A 150 -4.14 -10.52 -29.35
N GLU A 151 -4.48 -9.78 -28.28
CA GLU A 151 -5.82 -9.25 -28.02
C GLU A 151 -5.79 -7.71 -28.08
N SER A 152 -6.91 -7.13 -28.53
CA SER A 152 -7.13 -5.67 -28.47
C SER A 152 -8.09 -5.33 -27.36
N CYS A 153 -7.70 -4.41 -26.46
CA CYS A 153 -8.61 -3.90 -25.44
C CYS A 153 -9.76 -3.05 -25.97
N TYR A 154 -9.63 -2.59 -27.22
CA TYR A 154 -10.62 -1.73 -27.89
C TYR A 154 -11.01 -2.35 -29.23
N ASN A 155 -12.14 -3.00 -29.27
CA ASN A 155 -12.78 -3.46 -30.52
C ASN A 155 -13.75 -2.41 -31.04
#